data_88966bb86fb2ec048c36ef59c38482f2
#
_entry.id   88966bb86fb2ec048c36ef59c38482f2
#
_cell.length_a   1.000
_cell.length_b   1.000
_cell.length_c   1.000
_cell.angle_alpha   90.00
_cell.angle_beta   90.00
_cell.angle_gamma   90.00
#
_symmetry.space_group_name_H-M   'P 1'
#
loop_
_entity.id
_entity.type
_entity.pdbx_description
1 polymer ?
#
loop_
_entity_poly.entity_id
_entity_poly.type
_entity_poly.pdbx_seq_one_letter_code
_entity_poly.pdbx_strand_id
1 'polypeptide(L)'
;MVKQNGLEITAVLIKYQTPAAIGILPKMIDQKTDMQAASPAMESTRLFSLLGVGIDSLAILAYVIMLIAGLSVFINLYNALKQRKYDLAIMRTLGASRGKLFNIVLLEGLTITIVGGLIGLLLAHLALYYISNQTSQSGDFIEAFRLHPKELVFLLVACLIGVLAALIPAVKAYRTSIAGTLANK
;
A
#
# COMPACT_ATOMS: atom_id res chain seq x y z
N MET A 1 7.54 -24.64 -46.55
CA MET A 1 9.00 -24.38 -46.66
C MET A 1 9.27 -23.74 -48.00
N VAL A 2 9.46 -22.43 -48.05
CA VAL A 2 9.91 -21.75 -49.27
C VAL A 2 11.41 -21.53 -49.14
N LYS A 3 12.17 -22.47 -49.62
CA LYS A 3 13.62 -22.38 -49.69
C LYS A 3 13.96 -21.73 -51.05
N GLN A 4 14.16 -20.44 -51.06
CA GLN A 4 14.74 -19.74 -52.21
C GLN A 4 16.12 -19.21 -51.82
N ASN A 5 17.13 -19.72 -52.50
CA ASN A 5 18.51 -19.19 -52.55
C ASN A 5 19.24 -18.96 -51.24
N GLY A 6 19.18 -19.90 -50.30
CA GLY A 6 19.99 -19.80 -49.07
C GLY A 6 19.53 -18.73 -48.05
N LEU A 7 18.41 -18.06 -48.30
CA LEU A 7 17.80 -17.11 -47.39
C LEU A 7 16.79 -17.82 -46.49
N GLU A 8 17.04 -17.88 -45.21
CA GLU A 8 16.06 -18.36 -44.24
C GLU A 8 15.17 -17.18 -43.79
N ILE A 9 13.86 -17.36 -43.90
CA ILE A 9 12.88 -16.38 -43.41
C ILE A 9 12.67 -16.65 -41.94
N THR A 10 13.16 -15.73 -41.10
CA THR A 10 13.07 -15.81 -39.65
C THR A 10 11.74 -15.31 -39.09
N ALA A 11 11.06 -14.39 -39.77
CA ALA A 11 9.77 -13.86 -39.36
C ALA A 11 8.97 -13.30 -40.53
N VAL A 12 7.64 -13.46 -40.48
CA VAL A 12 6.69 -12.89 -41.45
C VAL A 12 5.75 -11.95 -40.71
N LEU A 13 5.67 -10.70 -41.17
CA LEU A 13 4.73 -9.73 -40.61
C LEU A 13 3.43 -9.75 -41.42
N ILE A 14 2.32 -10.05 -40.76
CA ILE A 14 0.98 -10.13 -41.40
C ILE A 14 0.15 -8.92 -40.94
N LYS A 15 -0.33 -8.13 -41.90
CA LYS A 15 -1.26 -7.03 -41.63
C LYS A 15 -2.69 -7.51 -41.81
N TYR A 16 -3.51 -7.43 -40.77
CA TYR A 16 -4.92 -7.80 -40.79
C TYR A 16 -5.76 -6.75 -41.52
N GLN A 17 -6.70 -7.20 -42.35
CA GLN A 17 -7.70 -6.35 -43.01
C GLN A 17 -9.05 -6.34 -42.25
N THR A 18 -9.32 -7.35 -41.44
CA THR A 18 -10.56 -7.51 -40.70
C THR A 18 -10.29 -7.80 -39.21
N PRO A 19 -11.05 -7.21 -38.27
CA PRO A 19 -10.90 -7.47 -36.84
C PRO A 19 -11.05 -8.96 -36.46
N ALA A 20 -11.90 -9.71 -37.19
CA ALA A 20 -12.09 -11.14 -36.93
C ALA A 20 -10.84 -11.99 -37.18
N ALA A 21 -9.94 -11.54 -38.06
CA ALA A 21 -8.69 -12.24 -38.37
C ALA A 21 -7.73 -12.26 -37.15
N ILE A 22 -7.80 -11.30 -36.24
CA ILE A 22 -6.93 -11.22 -35.07
C ILE A 22 -7.05 -12.45 -34.15
N GLY A 23 -8.27 -12.99 -34.02
CA GLY A 23 -8.50 -14.15 -33.14
C GLY A 23 -8.37 -15.50 -33.87
N ILE A 24 -8.59 -15.54 -35.19
CA ILE A 24 -8.67 -16.79 -35.91
C ILE A 24 -7.33 -17.14 -36.56
N LEU A 25 -6.64 -16.17 -37.15
CA LEU A 25 -5.42 -16.40 -37.91
C LEU A 25 -4.26 -16.98 -37.11
N PRO A 26 -3.95 -16.49 -35.89
CA PRO A 26 -2.90 -17.08 -35.06
C PRO A 26 -3.14 -18.56 -34.77
N LYS A 27 -4.38 -18.92 -34.40
CA LYS A 27 -4.76 -20.31 -34.12
C LYS A 27 -4.68 -21.20 -35.37
N MET A 28 -5.02 -20.67 -36.53
CA MET A 28 -4.91 -21.44 -37.79
C MET A 28 -3.46 -21.68 -38.19
N ILE A 29 -2.58 -20.70 -37.94
CA ILE A 29 -1.15 -20.85 -38.28
C ILE A 29 -0.52 -21.87 -37.32
N ASP A 30 -0.75 -21.76 -36.01
CA ASP A 30 -0.21 -22.69 -35.01
C ASP A 30 -0.71 -24.13 -35.22
N GLN A 31 -1.95 -24.33 -35.74
CA GLN A 31 -2.52 -25.66 -35.92
C GLN A 31 -2.19 -26.31 -37.30
N LYS A 32 -1.92 -25.48 -38.30
CA LYS A 32 -1.76 -25.97 -39.70
C LYS A 32 -0.34 -25.86 -40.22
N THR A 33 0.56 -25.20 -39.50
CA THR A 33 1.95 -24.99 -39.90
C THR A 33 2.88 -25.22 -38.74
N ASP A 34 4.17 -25.49 -39.01
CA ASP A 34 5.22 -25.56 -37.99
C ASP A 34 5.70 -24.16 -37.52
N MET A 35 4.97 -23.11 -37.89
CA MET A 35 5.28 -21.72 -37.53
C MET A 35 4.44 -21.31 -36.32
N GLN A 36 5.03 -20.47 -35.44
CA GLN A 36 4.37 -19.91 -34.31
C GLN A 36 3.86 -18.50 -34.62
N ALA A 37 2.58 -18.23 -34.39
CA ALA A 37 1.98 -16.94 -34.64
C ALA A 37 1.76 -16.20 -33.31
N ALA A 38 2.32 -14.99 -33.20
CA ALA A 38 2.11 -14.11 -32.07
C ALA A 38 1.33 -12.85 -32.50
N SER A 39 0.27 -12.51 -31.80
CA SER A 39 -0.44 -11.25 -31.98
C SER A 39 0.01 -10.26 -30.90
N PRO A 40 0.76 -9.19 -31.23
CA PRO A 40 1.26 -8.23 -30.25
C PRO A 40 0.13 -7.61 -29.41
N ALA A 41 -1.04 -7.39 -30.01
CA ALA A 41 -2.20 -6.82 -29.31
C ALA A 41 -2.76 -7.77 -28.24
N MET A 42 -2.81 -9.07 -28.49
CA MET A 42 -3.29 -10.06 -27.52
C MET A 42 -2.25 -10.32 -26.43
N GLU A 43 -0.99 -10.41 -26.78
CA GLU A 43 0.10 -10.61 -25.83
C GLU A 43 0.28 -9.40 -24.91
N SER A 44 0.20 -8.18 -25.44
CA SER A 44 0.22 -6.98 -24.60
C SER A 44 -0.96 -6.92 -23.63
N THR A 45 -2.17 -7.25 -24.08
CA THR A 45 -3.35 -7.31 -23.20
C THR A 45 -3.18 -8.36 -22.11
N ARG A 46 -2.61 -9.52 -22.44
CA ARG A 46 -2.31 -10.58 -21.49
C ARG A 46 -1.27 -10.14 -20.46
N LEU A 47 -0.20 -9.48 -20.91
CA LEU A 47 0.82 -8.91 -20.02
C LEU A 47 0.22 -7.86 -19.08
N PHE A 48 -0.61 -6.94 -19.59
CA PHE A 48 -1.31 -5.95 -18.77
C PHE A 48 -2.26 -6.59 -17.74
N SER A 49 -2.95 -7.67 -18.10
CA SER A 49 -3.81 -8.39 -17.17
C SER A 49 -3.00 -9.08 -16.05
N LEU A 50 -1.87 -9.69 -16.39
CA LEU A 50 -0.97 -10.30 -15.39
C LEU A 50 -0.35 -9.26 -14.46
N LEU A 51 0.07 -8.11 -15.02
CA LEU A 51 0.56 -6.98 -14.22
C LEU A 51 -0.53 -6.43 -13.29
N GLY A 52 -1.79 -6.34 -13.77
CA GLY A 52 -2.93 -5.93 -12.96
C GLY A 52 -3.12 -6.83 -11.73
N VAL A 53 -3.12 -8.14 -11.92
CA VAL A 53 -3.20 -9.12 -10.81
C VAL A 53 -2.04 -8.95 -9.83
N GLY A 54 -0.82 -8.68 -10.34
CA GLY A 54 0.35 -8.41 -9.49
C GLY A 54 0.16 -7.15 -8.64
N ILE A 55 -0.33 -6.06 -9.23
CA ILE A 55 -0.59 -4.80 -8.53
C ILE A 55 -1.68 -4.97 -7.47
N ASP A 56 -2.76 -5.68 -7.79
CA ASP A 56 -3.84 -5.95 -6.83
C ASP A 56 -3.36 -6.80 -5.65
N SER A 57 -2.50 -7.78 -5.91
CA SER A 57 -1.88 -8.61 -4.87
C SER A 57 -0.99 -7.77 -3.93
N LEU A 58 -0.20 -6.84 -4.48
CA LEU A 58 0.60 -5.90 -3.70
C LEU A 58 -0.27 -4.94 -2.88
N ALA A 59 -1.41 -4.50 -3.42
CA ALA A 59 -2.36 -3.66 -2.69
C ALA A 59 -2.95 -4.41 -1.48
N ILE A 60 -3.35 -5.68 -1.65
CA ILE A 60 -3.82 -6.53 -0.55
C ILE A 60 -2.74 -6.66 0.52
N LEU A 61 -1.50 -6.93 0.12
CA LEU A 61 -0.37 -7.02 1.05
C LEU A 61 -0.16 -5.71 1.82
N ALA A 62 -0.28 -4.57 1.15
CA ALA A 62 -0.18 -3.25 1.79
C ALA A 62 -1.26 -3.05 2.87
N TYR A 63 -2.51 -3.46 2.61
CA TYR A 63 -3.57 -3.41 3.63
C TYR A 63 -3.29 -4.33 4.82
N VAL A 64 -2.76 -5.53 4.59
CA VAL A 64 -2.36 -6.45 5.68
C VAL A 64 -1.27 -5.81 6.54
N ILE A 65 -0.23 -5.23 5.92
CA ILE A 65 0.85 -4.52 6.63
C ILE A 65 0.28 -3.35 7.43
N MET A 66 -0.66 -2.60 6.87
CA MET A 66 -1.32 -1.47 7.53
C MET A 66 -2.11 -1.91 8.78
N LEU A 67 -2.80 -3.06 8.72
CA LEU A 67 -3.47 -3.64 9.88
C LEU A 67 -2.48 -4.07 10.97
N ILE A 68 -1.37 -4.70 10.59
CA ILE A 68 -0.30 -5.10 11.53
C ILE A 68 0.32 -3.86 12.18
N ALA A 69 0.55 -2.79 11.42
CA ALA A 69 1.03 -1.51 11.93
C ALA A 69 0.05 -0.91 12.94
N GLY A 70 -1.26 -0.94 12.66
CA GLY A 70 -2.31 -0.51 13.59
C GLY A 70 -2.31 -1.31 14.89
N LEU A 71 -2.15 -2.63 14.82
CA LEU A 71 -1.99 -3.49 16.00
C LEU A 71 -0.74 -3.12 16.81
N SER A 72 0.37 -2.82 16.14
CA SER A 72 1.60 -2.39 16.79
C SER A 72 1.41 -1.07 17.54
N VAL A 73 0.72 -0.09 16.95
CA VAL A 73 0.34 1.16 17.62
C VAL A 73 -0.53 0.89 18.85
N PHE A 74 -1.54 0.02 18.70
CA PHE A 74 -2.40 -0.39 19.82
C PHE A 74 -1.61 -0.99 20.98
N ILE A 75 -0.72 -1.95 20.70
CA ILE A 75 0.09 -2.62 21.73
C ILE A 75 1.01 -1.61 22.43
N ASN A 76 1.63 -0.73 21.66
CA ASN A 76 2.53 0.30 22.19
C ASN A 76 1.79 1.26 23.12
N LEU A 77 0.65 1.81 22.68
CA LEU A 77 -0.19 2.69 23.50
C LEU A 77 -0.73 1.98 24.76
N TYR A 78 -1.12 0.72 24.62
CA TYR A 78 -1.59 -0.07 25.75
C TYR A 78 -0.50 -0.29 26.80
N ASN A 79 0.73 -0.60 26.36
CA ASN A 79 1.87 -0.77 27.27
C ASN A 79 2.29 0.55 27.90
N ALA A 80 2.34 1.65 27.12
CA ALA A 80 2.63 2.98 27.62
C ALA A 80 1.60 3.41 28.69
N LEU A 81 0.31 3.17 28.43
CA LEU A 81 -0.75 3.44 29.39
C LEU A 81 -0.56 2.64 30.70
N LYS A 82 -0.20 1.35 30.60
CA LYS A 82 0.05 0.50 31.76
C LYS A 82 1.21 1.01 32.63
N GLN A 83 2.29 1.47 31.99
CA GLN A 83 3.46 2.04 32.69
C GLN A 83 3.14 3.38 33.35
N ARG A 84 2.36 4.25 32.67
CA ARG A 84 2.01 5.61 33.16
C ARG A 84 0.74 5.67 34.00
N LYS A 85 0.20 4.51 34.39
CA LYS A 85 -1.08 4.45 35.13
C LYS A 85 -1.07 5.27 36.42
N TYR A 86 0.05 5.27 37.13
CA TYR A 86 0.26 6.05 38.37
C TYR A 86 0.25 7.55 38.08
N ASP A 87 0.97 8.01 37.06
CA ASP A 87 1.04 9.41 36.66
C ASP A 87 -0.34 9.95 36.28
N LEU A 88 -1.12 9.13 35.56
CA LEU A 88 -2.49 9.46 35.18
C LEU A 88 -3.42 9.56 36.40
N ALA A 89 -3.19 8.74 37.42
CA ALA A 89 -3.92 8.84 38.68
C ALA A 89 -3.57 10.14 39.45
N ILE A 90 -2.29 10.53 39.49
CA ILE A 90 -1.84 11.81 40.07
C ILE A 90 -2.46 12.99 39.30
N MET A 91 -2.43 12.98 37.96
CA MET A 91 -3.07 14.03 37.17
C MET A 91 -4.55 14.19 37.49
N ARG A 92 -5.24 13.10 37.80
CA ARG A 92 -6.64 13.13 38.22
C ARG A 92 -6.83 13.69 39.64
N THR A 93 -5.94 13.41 40.59
CA THR A 93 -6.00 14.00 41.94
C THR A 93 -5.74 15.51 41.91
N LEU A 94 -4.93 15.96 40.93
CA LEU A 94 -4.69 17.38 40.63
C LEU A 94 -5.81 18.07 39.85
N GLY A 95 -6.94 17.36 39.59
CA GLY A 95 -8.13 17.94 38.95
C GLY A 95 -8.27 17.70 37.44
N ALA A 96 -7.44 16.86 36.82
CA ALA A 96 -7.61 16.51 35.44
C ALA A 96 -8.91 15.72 35.23
N SER A 97 -9.74 16.17 34.28
CA SER A 97 -10.97 15.48 33.92
C SER A 97 -10.69 14.16 33.16
N ARG A 98 -11.65 13.21 33.22
CA ARG A 98 -11.54 11.96 32.50
C ARG A 98 -11.38 12.17 30.99
N GLY A 99 -12.05 13.18 30.43
CA GLY A 99 -11.94 13.55 29.02
C GLY A 99 -10.54 14.04 28.64
N LYS A 100 -9.83 14.75 29.54
CA LYS A 100 -8.44 15.16 29.31
C LYS A 100 -7.53 13.94 29.12
N LEU A 101 -7.66 12.93 29.99
CA LEU A 101 -6.86 11.70 29.90
C LEU A 101 -7.16 10.93 28.61
N PHE A 102 -8.43 10.82 28.24
CA PHE A 102 -8.85 10.23 26.97
C PHE A 102 -8.21 10.94 25.78
N ASN A 103 -8.32 12.28 25.74
CA ASN A 103 -7.79 13.06 24.64
C ASN A 103 -6.26 12.98 24.52
N ILE A 104 -5.54 12.93 25.65
CA ILE A 104 -4.07 12.78 25.63
C ILE A 104 -3.67 11.48 24.93
N VAL A 105 -4.27 10.36 25.31
CA VAL A 105 -3.94 9.06 24.72
C VAL A 105 -4.39 8.98 23.24
N LEU A 106 -5.55 9.55 22.92
CA LEU A 106 -6.04 9.60 21.53
C LEU A 106 -5.11 10.45 20.65
N LEU A 107 -4.71 11.63 21.13
CA LEU A 107 -3.78 12.51 20.43
C LEU A 107 -2.40 11.88 20.28
N GLU A 108 -1.90 11.15 21.29
CA GLU A 108 -0.65 10.41 21.20
C GLU A 108 -0.68 9.40 20.05
N GLY A 109 -1.75 8.58 19.96
CA GLY A 109 -1.94 7.63 18.86
C GLY A 109 -2.08 8.31 17.50
N LEU A 110 -2.84 9.40 17.44
CA LEU A 110 -3.02 10.17 16.21
C LEU A 110 -1.70 10.80 15.72
N THR A 111 -0.93 11.36 16.66
CA THR A 111 0.39 11.96 16.36
C THR A 111 1.36 10.92 15.80
N ILE A 112 1.45 9.74 16.44
CA ILE A 112 2.29 8.64 15.96
C ILE A 112 1.89 8.24 14.55
N THR A 113 0.59 8.14 14.28
CA THR A 113 0.10 7.72 12.97
C THR A 113 0.34 8.77 11.89
N ILE A 114 0.10 10.05 12.19
CA ILE A 114 0.34 11.14 11.22
C ILE A 114 1.83 11.27 10.92
N VAL A 115 2.68 11.34 11.94
CA VAL A 115 4.12 11.46 11.75
C VAL A 115 4.68 10.24 11.03
N GLY A 116 4.28 9.03 11.42
CA GLY A 116 4.67 7.79 10.74
C GLY A 116 4.18 7.75 9.30
N GLY A 117 2.96 8.18 9.02
CA GLY A 117 2.38 8.27 7.69
C GLY A 117 3.12 9.27 6.79
N LEU A 118 3.47 10.43 7.31
CA LEU A 118 4.24 11.45 6.57
C LEU A 118 5.67 10.96 6.26
N ILE A 119 6.34 10.34 7.23
CA ILE A 119 7.66 9.74 7.03
C ILE A 119 7.58 8.61 6.01
N GLY A 120 6.57 7.75 6.10
CA GLY A 120 6.34 6.66 5.15
C GLY A 120 6.12 7.17 3.73
N LEU A 121 5.32 8.22 3.56
CA LEU A 121 5.06 8.86 2.27
C LEU A 121 6.36 9.48 1.69
N LEU A 122 7.14 10.16 2.52
CA LEU A 122 8.42 10.73 2.13
C LEU A 122 9.41 9.65 1.67
N LEU A 123 9.52 8.56 2.43
CA LEU A 123 10.39 7.43 2.07
C LEU A 123 9.93 6.74 0.78
N ALA A 124 8.62 6.61 0.56
CA ALA A 124 8.08 6.05 -0.68
C ALA A 124 8.45 6.91 -1.90
N HIS A 125 8.30 8.24 -1.81
CA HIS A 125 8.69 9.16 -2.89
C HIS A 125 10.20 9.16 -3.13
N LEU A 126 11.03 9.09 -2.08
CA LEU A 126 12.48 8.96 -2.22
C LEU A 126 12.87 7.64 -2.89
N ALA A 127 12.21 6.54 -2.53
CA ALA A 127 12.45 5.24 -3.17
C ALA A 127 12.05 5.26 -4.66
N LEU A 128 10.89 5.84 -4.99
CA LEU A 128 10.46 6.02 -6.37
C LEU A 128 11.43 6.90 -7.17
N TYR A 129 11.89 7.99 -6.59
CA TYR A 129 12.89 8.87 -7.20
C TYR A 129 14.19 8.11 -7.51
N TYR A 130 14.68 7.32 -6.54
CA TYR A 130 15.90 6.54 -6.72
C TYR A 130 15.76 5.49 -7.82
N ILE A 131 14.64 4.75 -7.84
CA ILE A 131 14.35 3.73 -8.86
C ILE A 131 14.20 4.39 -10.24
N SER A 132 13.45 5.49 -10.32
CA SER A 132 13.27 6.25 -11.56
C SER A 132 14.60 6.71 -12.13
N ASN A 133 15.51 7.21 -11.31
CA ASN A 133 16.82 7.67 -11.74
C ASN A 133 17.73 6.54 -12.27
N GLN A 134 17.53 5.31 -11.79
CA GLN A 134 18.27 4.14 -12.27
C GLN A 134 17.71 3.58 -13.59
N THR A 135 16.43 3.77 -13.84
CA THR A 135 15.71 3.08 -14.94
C THR A 135 15.44 4.01 -16.13
N SER A 136 15.33 5.33 -15.91
CA SER A 136 14.96 6.27 -16.99
C SER A 136 16.17 6.77 -17.77
N GLN A 137 16.18 6.38 -19.04
CA GLN A 137 16.94 7.10 -20.08
C GLN A 137 16.21 8.37 -20.57
N SER A 138 15.03 8.70 -20.09
CA SER A 138 14.25 9.85 -20.60
C SER A 138 13.19 10.33 -19.60
N GLY A 139 13.40 11.51 -19.03
CA GLY A 139 12.34 12.54 -18.84
C GLY A 139 11.26 12.35 -17.76
N ASP A 140 11.05 11.18 -17.17
CA ASP A 140 9.94 10.89 -16.24
C ASP A 140 10.16 11.36 -14.78
N PHE A 141 11.17 12.19 -14.55
CA PHE A 141 11.48 12.71 -13.21
C PHE A 141 10.37 13.56 -12.58
N ILE A 142 9.49 14.11 -13.39
CA ILE A 142 8.44 15.03 -12.92
C ILE A 142 7.28 14.27 -12.23
N GLU A 143 7.07 12.99 -12.54
CA GLU A 143 5.97 12.22 -11.96
C GLU A 143 6.28 11.60 -10.59
N ALA A 144 7.55 11.40 -10.25
CA ALA A 144 7.94 10.82 -8.95
C ALA A 144 7.55 11.70 -7.75
N PHE A 145 7.40 13.02 -7.94
CA PHE A 145 6.97 13.98 -6.90
C PHE A 145 5.50 14.42 -7.03
N ARG A 146 4.76 13.85 -7.96
CA ARG A 146 3.34 14.18 -8.13
C ARG A 146 2.50 13.40 -7.13
N LEU A 147 1.96 14.10 -6.13
CA LEU A 147 1.01 13.53 -5.17
C LEU A 147 -0.23 13.00 -5.92
N HIS A 148 -0.44 11.71 -5.86
CA HIS A 148 -1.60 11.06 -6.45
C HIS A 148 -2.79 11.10 -5.47
N PRO A 149 -4.03 11.33 -5.93
CA PRO A 149 -5.20 11.33 -5.04
C PRO A 149 -5.35 10.04 -4.21
N LYS A 150 -4.88 8.92 -4.73
CA LYS A 150 -4.87 7.62 -4.03
C LYS A 150 -3.99 7.64 -2.77
N GLU A 151 -2.90 8.39 -2.76
CA GLU A 151 -2.00 8.51 -1.59
C GLU A 151 -2.70 9.19 -0.42
N LEU A 152 -3.53 10.20 -0.71
CA LEU A 152 -4.36 10.85 0.31
C LEU A 152 -5.37 9.86 0.91
N VAL A 153 -5.95 8.99 0.08
CA VAL A 153 -6.86 7.93 0.54
C VAL A 153 -6.12 6.95 1.46
N PHE A 154 -4.92 6.51 1.10
CA PHE A 154 -4.11 5.65 1.96
C PHE A 154 -3.75 6.31 3.29
N LEU A 155 -3.40 7.60 3.27
CA LEU A 155 -3.12 8.36 4.49
C LEU A 155 -4.36 8.47 5.38
N LEU A 156 -5.54 8.73 4.80
CA LEU A 156 -6.80 8.76 5.53
C LEU A 156 -7.14 7.41 6.16
N VAL A 157 -6.97 6.32 5.40
CA VAL A 157 -7.19 4.96 5.91
C VAL A 157 -6.21 4.64 7.05
N ALA A 158 -4.94 5.02 6.91
CA ALA A 158 -3.95 4.86 7.97
C ALA A 158 -4.33 5.65 9.24
N CYS A 159 -4.77 6.90 9.10
CA CYS A 159 -5.27 7.71 10.22
C CYS A 159 -6.50 7.07 10.87
N LEU A 160 -7.42 6.53 10.10
CA LEU A 160 -8.60 5.85 10.63
C LEU A 160 -8.21 4.62 11.44
N ILE A 161 -7.30 3.79 10.93
CA ILE A 161 -6.77 2.62 11.66
C ILE A 161 -6.04 3.06 12.92
N GLY A 162 -5.24 4.14 12.87
CA GLY A 162 -4.55 4.69 14.03
C GLY A 162 -5.50 5.17 15.12
N VAL A 163 -6.57 5.87 14.75
CA VAL A 163 -7.64 6.29 15.67
C VAL A 163 -8.33 5.08 16.29
N LEU A 164 -8.70 4.08 15.50
CA LEU A 164 -9.32 2.86 16.01
C LEU A 164 -8.39 2.11 16.96
N ALA A 165 -7.09 2.02 16.65
CA ALA A 165 -6.09 1.40 17.50
C ALA A 165 -5.93 2.14 18.83
N ALA A 166 -6.00 3.48 18.83
CA ALA A 166 -5.89 4.31 20.01
C ALA A 166 -7.18 4.33 20.87
N LEU A 167 -8.32 3.99 20.29
CA LEU A 167 -9.63 4.12 20.96
C LEU A 167 -9.73 3.26 22.23
N ILE A 168 -9.30 2.00 22.16
CA ILE A 168 -9.37 1.08 23.30
C ILE A 168 -8.47 1.55 24.45
N PRO A 169 -7.16 1.88 24.23
CA PRO A 169 -6.34 2.47 25.28
C PRO A 169 -6.90 3.78 25.84
N ALA A 170 -7.42 4.66 24.98
CA ALA A 170 -8.01 5.93 25.41
C ALA A 170 -9.25 5.74 26.31
N VAL A 171 -10.14 4.80 25.98
CA VAL A 171 -11.28 4.44 26.84
C VAL A 171 -10.81 3.84 28.14
N LYS A 172 -9.74 3.06 28.14
CA LYS A 172 -9.14 2.51 29.36
C LYS A 172 -8.56 3.60 30.24
N ALA A 173 -7.88 4.62 29.66
CA ALA A 173 -7.43 5.81 30.36
C ALA A 173 -8.59 6.59 31.00
N TYR A 174 -9.68 6.79 30.25
CA TYR A 174 -10.91 7.43 30.75
C TYR A 174 -11.48 6.72 31.99
N ARG A 175 -11.45 5.38 32.03
CA ARG A 175 -11.97 4.54 33.12
C ARG A 175 -11.02 4.33 34.30
N THR A 176 -9.81 4.88 34.27
CA THR A 176 -8.82 4.70 35.33
C THR A 176 -9.35 5.27 36.66
N SER A 177 -9.48 4.42 37.69
CA SER A 177 -9.93 4.80 39.01
C SER A 177 -8.76 5.23 39.87
N ILE A 178 -8.89 6.35 40.61
CA ILE A 178 -7.86 6.90 41.51
C ILE A 178 -7.62 5.92 42.65
N ALA A 179 -8.70 5.49 43.32
CA ALA A 179 -8.63 4.64 44.51
C ALA A 179 -7.94 3.28 44.23
N GLY A 180 -8.29 2.59 43.12
CA GLY A 180 -7.70 1.29 42.80
C GLY A 180 -6.25 1.37 42.32
N THR A 181 -5.79 2.53 41.83
CA THR A 181 -4.41 2.70 41.38
C THR A 181 -3.45 3.09 42.48
N LEU A 182 -3.90 3.86 43.47
CA LEU A 182 -3.09 4.30 44.62
C LEU A 182 -3.03 3.25 45.75
N ALA A 183 -4.04 2.36 45.82
CA ALA A 183 -4.07 1.32 46.86
C ALA A 183 -3.25 0.05 46.49
N ASN A 184 -2.87 -0.12 45.25
CA ASN A 184 -2.16 -1.31 44.74
C ASN A 184 -0.69 -0.99 44.37
N LYS A 185 0.07 -0.44 45.29
CA LYS A 185 1.53 -0.26 45.18
C LYS A 185 2.24 -1.30 46.02
#